data_7b7fab7be5752de832cbfd673c47090c
#
_entry.id   7b7fab7be5752de832cbfd673c47090c
#
_cell.length_a   1.000
_cell.length_b   1.000
_cell.length_c   1.000
_cell.angle_alpha   90.00
_cell.angle_beta   90.00
_cell.angle_gamma   90.00
#
_symmetry.space_group_name_H-M   'P 1'
#
loop_
_entity.id
_entity.type
_entity.pdbx_description
1 polymer ?
#
loop_
_entity_poly.entity_id
_entity_poly.type
_entity_poly.pdbx_seq_one_letter_code
_entity_poly.pdbx_strand_id
1 'polypeptide(L)'
;MSFRLILYLTLMCSSVFLYVISPEDISAHGRLDRIEKKEFAKYEIGFGTNPSPPKVGFTRLIVTLDDRDTQTSIIGESITIVGMSPNSEKITVGPLIGSMDFSTASYHYHGDINIDQNGKWEFLVMFEVDILQVSVPFQSDVKDSNIFPGIISTIILISFIVIIAFSLRGFISNKFMNKTPN
;
A
#
# COMPACT_ATOMS: atom_id res chain seq x y z
N MET A 1 -27.51 -10.15 34.21
CA MET A 1 -26.15 -9.63 34.00
C MET A 1 -26.22 -8.13 34.21
N SER A 2 -25.44 -7.54 35.12
CA SER A 2 -25.57 -6.12 35.45
C SER A 2 -25.07 -5.25 34.29
N PHE A 3 -25.76 -4.14 34.02
CA PHE A 3 -25.40 -3.17 32.99
C PHE A 3 -23.92 -2.72 33.09
N ARG A 4 -23.41 -2.62 34.30
CA ARG A 4 -21.99 -2.31 34.57
C ARG A 4 -21.02 -3.35 34.00
N LEU A 5 -21.36 -4.64 34.09
CA LEU A 5 -20.51 -5.72 33.56
C LEU A 5 -20.42 -5.68 32.02
N ILE A 6 -21.54 -5.38 31.36
CA ILE A 6 -21.60 -5.23 29.91
C ILE A 6 -20.77 -4.04 29.47
N LEU A 7 -20.88 -2.91 30.19
CA LEU A 7 -20.10 -1.69 29.90
C LEU A 7 -18.59 -1.93 30.03
N TYR A 8 -18.15 -2.63 31.09
CA TYR A 8 -16.74 -2.98 31.26
C TYR A 8 -16.24 -3.93 30.19
N LEU A 9 -17.05 -4.91 29.78
CA LEU A 9 -16.67 -5.86 28.73
C LEU A 9 -16.54 -5.16 27.36
N THR A 10 -17.46 -4.25 27.04
CA THR A 10 -17.38 -3.46 25.80
C THR A 10 -16.19 -2.51 25.81
N LEU A 11 -15.88 -1.89 26.92
CA LEU A 11 -14.73 -0.99 27.05
C LEU A 11 -13.40 -1.77 26.89
N MET A 12 -13.33 -2.95 27.51
CA MET A 12 -12.16 -3.83 27.43
C MET A 12 -11.98 -4.38 26.00
N CYS A 13 -13.06 -4.81 25.34
CA CYS A 13 -13.00 -5.24 23.93
C CYS A 13 -12.60 -4.08 23.00
N SER A 14 -13.09 -2.87 23.25
CA SER A 14 -12.75 -1.67 22.49
C SER A 14 -11.27 -1.30 22.63
N SER A 15 -10.70 -1.41 23.82
CA SER A 15 -9.28 -1.13 24.06
C SER A 15 -8.36 -2.16 23.39
N VAL A 16 -8.72 -3.45 23.45
CA VAL A 16 -7.99 -4.50 22.74
C VAL A 16 -8.09 -4.33 21.23
N PHE A 17 -9.25 -3.93 20.72
CA PHE A 17 -9.47 -3.63 19.32
C PHE A 17 -8.61 -2.46 18.82
N LEU A 18 -8.53 -1.38 19.59
CA LEU A 18 -7.64 -0.25 19.30
C LEU A 18 -6.16 -0.64 19.31
N TYR A 19 -5.76 -1.54 20.19
CA TYR A 19 -4.38 -2.01 20.28
C TYR A 19 -4.00 -2.94 19.10
N VAL A 20 -4.92 -3.82 18.67
CA VAL A 20 -4.70 -4.76 17.56
C VAL A 20 -4.74 -4.06 16.20
N ILE A 21 -5.49 -2.94 16.09
CA ILE A 21 -5.60 -2.13 14.87
C ILE A 21 -4.55 -1.00 14.86
N SER A 22 -3.69 -0.89 15.88
CA SER A 22 -2.56 0.03 15.75
C SER A 22 -1.77 -0.37 14.51
N PRO A 23 -1.95 0.33 13.38
CA PRO A 23 -1.24 -0.03 12.17
C PRO A 23 0.22 0.30 12.40
N GLU A 24 1.04 -0.73 12.46
CA GLU A 24 2.44 -0.52 12.19
C GLU A 24 2.50 0.06 10.77
N ASP A 25 2.73 1.37 10.69
CA ASP A 25 2.97 2.11 9.45
C ASP A 25 1.91 2.00 8.32
N ILE A 26 0.64 2.33 8.60
CA ILE A 26 -0.22 2.82 7.53
C ILE A 26 0.21 4.27 7.24
N SER A 27 1.25 4.43 6.46
CA SER A 27 1.51 5.69 5.79
C SER A 27 0.44 5.86 4.71
N ALA A 28 -0.58 6.65 4.99
CA ALA A 28 -1.67 6.95 4.04
C ALA A 28 -1.19 7.71 2.80
N HIS A 29 0.01 8.24 2.85
CA HIS A 29 0.75 8.80 1.72
C HIS A 29 1.82 7.79 1.40
N GLY A 30 1.75 7.16 0.24
CA GLY A 30 2.71 6.14 -0.21
C GLY A 30 4.14 6.62 0.00
N ARG A 31 4.65 6.35 1.20
CA ARG A 31 6.04 6.63 1.54
C ARG A 31 6.88 5.82 0.59
N LEU A 32 7.73 6.50 -0.16
CA LEU A 32 8.78 5.88 -0.96
C LEU A 32 9.84 5.30 0.00
N ASP A 33 9.43 4.24 0.73
CA ASP A 33 10.25 3.71 1.82
C ASP A 33 11.52 3.03 1.32
N ARG A 34 11.59 2.73 0.03
CA ARG A 34 12.75 2.07 -0.55
C ARG A 34 12.85 2.35 -2.05
N ILE A 35 13.73 3.29 -2.40
CA ILE A 35 14.14 3.51 -3.79
C ILE A 35 15.54 2.91 -3.95
N GLU A 36 15.68 1.95 -4.85
CA GLU A 36 16.98 1.49 -5.32
C GLU A 36 17.47 2.48 -6.37
N LYS A 37 18.67 3.02 -6.19
CA LYS A 37 19.27 3.99 -7.11
C LYS A 37 20.38 3.35 -7.92
N LYS A 38 20.42 3.66 -9.21
CA LYS A 38 21.48 3.28 -10.14
C LYS A 38 21.90 4.48 -10.95
N GLU A 39 23.19 4.54 -11.24
CA GLU A 39 23.77 5.59 -12.05
C GLU A 39 24.00 5.12 -13.48
N PHE A 40 23.66 5.97 -14.43
CA PHE A 40 23.95 5.78 -15.84
C PHE A 40 24.35 7.12 -16.47
N ALA A 41 25.62 7.23 -16.89
CA ALA A 41 26.23 8.47 -17.36
C ALA A 41 26.06 9.61 -16.33
N LYS A 42 25.39 10.70 -16.71
CA LYS A 42 25.09 11.83 -15.82
C LYS A 42 23.76 11.70 -15.07
N TYR A 43 23.05 10.58 -15.24
CA TYR A 43 21.74 10.37 -14.66
C TYR A 43 21.81 9.48 -13.43
N GLU A 44 21.03 9.81 -12.41
CA GLU A 44 20.68 8.93 -11.29
C GLU A 44 19.24 8.47 -11.48
N ILE A 45 19.04 7.18 -11.59
CA ILE A 45 17.74 6.56 -11.79
C ILE A 45 17.34 5.84 -10.52
N GLY A 46 16.26 6.26 -9.89
CA GLY A 46 15.66 5.59 -8.74
C GLY A 46 14.47 4.74 -9.17
N PHE A 47 14.38 3.53 -8.63
CA PHE A 47 13.24 2.65 -8.82
C PHE A 47 12.67 2.19 -7.48
N GLY A 48 11.38 2.28 -7.31
CA GLY A 48 10.66 1.84 -6.13
C GLY A 48 9.29 1.26 -6.46
N THR A 49 8.72 0.59 -5.47
CA THR A 49 7.38 0.00 -5.58
C THR A 49 6.53 0.34 -4.37
N ASN A 50 5.21 0.41 -4.57
CA ASN A 50 4.25 0.51 -3.49
C ASN A 50 3.14 -0.55 -3.69
N PRO A 51 3.05 -1.55 -2.78
CA PRO A 51 3.84 -1.76 -1.57
C PRO A 51 5.32 -2.08 -1.84
N SER A 52 6.19 -1.84 -0.83
CA SER A 52 7.60 -2.23 -0.85
C SER A 52 7.89 -3.19 0.31
N PRO A 53 8.31 -4.44 0.06
CA PRO A 53 8.50 -5.06 -1.27
C PRO A 53 7.18 -5.23 -2.02
N PRO A 54 7.23 -5.35 -3.37
CA PRO A 54 6.05 -5.57 -4.18
C PRO A 54 5.36 -6.89 -3.82
N LYS A 55 4.04 -6.94 -4.04
CA LYS A 55 3.21 -8.11 -3.75
C LYS A 55 2.42 -8.52 -4.97
N VAL A 56 2.04 -9.79 -5.01
CA VAL A 56 1.06 -10.28 -5.97
C VAL A 56 -0.23 -9.46 -5.87
N GLY A 57 -0.76 -9.03 -7.00
CA GLY A 57 -1.86 -8.11 -7.13
C GLY A 57 -1.42 -6.72 -7.59
N PHE A 58 -2.18 -5.71 -7.23
CA PHE A 58 -1.94 -4.33 -7.65
C PHE A 58 -0.70 -3.74 -6.98
N THR A 59 0.24 -3.27 -7.80
CA THR A 59 1.48 -2.64 -7.35
C THR A 59 1.73 -1.38 -8.17
N ARG A 60 2.05 -0.28 -7.52
CA ARG A 60 2.51 0.95 -8.16
C ARG A 60 4.01 0.93 -8.32
N LEU A 61 4.48 1.15 -9.53
CA LEU A 61 5.89 1.34 -9.87
C LEU A 61 6.19 2.84 -9.85
N ILE A 62 7.34 3.20 -9.31
CA ILE A 62 7.75 4.59 -9.14
C ILE A 62 9.19 4.72 -9.64
N VAL A 63 9.43 5.72 -10.47
CA VAL A 63 10.76 6.02 -11.02
C VAL A 63 11.09 7.49 -10.72
N THR A 64 12.30 7.73 -10.22
CA THR A 64 12.90 9.06 -10.21
C THR A 64 14.00 9.13 -11.25
N LEU A 65 14.13 10.26 -11.91
CA LEU A 65 15.19 10.53 -12.86
C LEU A 65 15.79 11.89 -12.53
N ASP A 66 17.00 11.86 -12.02
CA ASP A 66 17.69 13.06 -11.57
C ASP A 66 19.01 13.25 -12.34
N ASP A 67 19.38 14.49 -12.61
CA ASP A 67 20.72 14.83 -13.11
C ASP A 67 21.69 14.79 -11.93
N ARG A 68 22.71 13.96 -12.02
CA ARG A 68 23.65 13.73 -10.94
C ARG A 68 24.52 14.93 -10.59
N ASP A 69 24.83 15.75 -11.59
CA ASP A 69 25.73 16.88 -11.41
C ASP A 69 25.02 18.08 -10.77
N THR A 70 23.76 18.30 -11.16
CA THR A 70 22.94 19.40 -10.65
C THR A 70 21.98 18.99 -9.52
N GLN A 71 21.80 17.69 -9.27
CA GLN A 71 20.83 17.15 -8.30
C GLN A 71 19.40 17.63 -8.56
N THR A 72 19.06 17.91 -9.81
CA THR A 72 17.73 18.36 -10.21
C THR A 72 16.97 17.24 -10.92
N SER A 73 15.69 17.14 -10.62
CA SER A 73 14.82 16.17 -11.29
C SER A 73 14.60 16.53 -12.75
N ILE A 74 14.69 15.53 -13.61
CA ILE A 74 14.45 15.65 -15.05
C ILE A 74 12.95 15.43 -15.28
N ILE A 75 12.33 16.40 -15.95
CA ILE A 75 10.87 16.48 -16.13
C ILE A 75 10.54 16.36 -17.62
N GLY A 76 9.43 15.66 -17.90
CA GLY A 76 8.87 15.59 -19.26
C GLY A 76 9.38 14.42 -20.11
N GLU A 77 10.21 13.57 -19.55
CA GLU A 77 10.70 12.38 -20.24
C GLU A 77 9.63 11.29 -20.36
N SER A 78 9.66 10.56 -21.47
CA SER A 78 8.79 9.40 -21.69
C SER A 78 9.47 8.17 -21.11
N ILE A 79 8.99 7.73 -19.94
CA ILE A 79 9.53 6.56 -19.25
C ILE A 79 8.59 5.37 -19.41
N THR A 80 9.15 4.23 -19.76
CA THR A 80 8.44 2.95 -19.86
C THR A 80 9.15 1.91 -19.01
N ILE A 81 8.39 1.04 -18.36
CA ILE A 81 8.93 -0.09 -17.60
C ILE A 81 8.49 -1.39 -18.26
N VAL A 82 9.45 -2.28 -18.45
CA VAL A 82 9.18 -3.67 -18.86
C VAL A 82 9.46 -4.57 -17.66
N GLY A 83 8.40 -5.14 -17.07
CA GLY A 83 8.51 -6.16 -16.04
C GLY A 83 8.66 -7.54 -16.66
N MET A 84 9.65 -8.30 -16.22
CA MET A 84 9.84 -9.71 -16.59
C MET A 84 9.59 -10.58 -15.36
N SER A 85 8.61 -11.47 -15.48
CA SER A 85 8.24 -12.42 -14.45
C SER A 85 9.27 -13.57 -14.33
N PRO A 86 9.23 -14.36 -13.25
CA PRO A 86 10.05 -15.56 -13.10
C PRO A 86 9.88 -16.55 -14.23
N ASN A 87 8.70 -16.57 -14.87
CA ASN A 87 8.39 -17.43 -16.03
C ASN A 87 8.73 -16.79 -17.38
N SER A 88 9.46 -15.68 -17.37
CA SER A 88 9.86 -14.92 -18.57
C SER A 88 8.70 -14.27 -19.34
N GLU A 89 7.54 -14.12 -18.72
CA GLU A 89 6.45 -13.32 -19.26
C GLU A 89 6.79 -11.84 -19.11
N LYS A 90 6.47 -11.07 -20.15
CA LYS A 90 6.76 -9.62 -20.19
C LYS A 90 5.48 -8.82 -20.05
N ILE A 91 5.50 -7.85 -19.16
CA ILE A 91 4.44 -6.86 -18.98
C ILE A 91 5.07 -5.48 -19.21
N THR A 92 4.45 -4.68 -20.09
CA THR A 92 4.92 -3.31 -20.35
C THR A 92 3.98 -2.31 -19.72
N VAL A 93 4.54 -1.37 -18.98
CA VAL A 93 3.82 -0.27 -18.32
C VAL A 93 4.41 1.04 -18.81
N GLY A 94 3.61 1.87 -19.43
CA GLY A 94 4.06 3.18 -19.88
C GLY A 94 3.27 3.72 -21.08
N PRO A 95 3.52 4.97 -21.44
CA PRO A 95 4.41 5.88 -20.74
C PRO A 95 3.94 6.20 -19.32
N LEU A 96 4.88 6.32 -18.38
CA LEU A 96 4.57 6.63 -16.98
C LEU A 96 4.06 8.05 -16.83
N ILE A 97 3.21 8.27 -15.83
CA ILE A 97 2.66 9.60 -15.51
C ILE A 97 3.62 10.30 -14.55
N GLY A 98 4.08 11.49 -14.95
CA GLY A 98 4.92 12.33 -14.11
C GLY A 98 4.08 13.15 -13.11
N SER A 99 4.56 13.27 -11.87
CA SER A 99 3.95 14.11 -10.85
C SER A 99 4.98 14.68 -9.89
N MET A 100 4.66 15.87 -9.34
CA MET A 100 5.46 16.53 -8.31
C MET A 100 4.97 16.08 -6.94
N ASP A 101 5.87 15.60 -6.12
CA ASP A 101 5.62 15.45 -4.69
C ASP A 101 6.01 16.73 -3.97
N PHE A 102 5.01 17.52 -3.56
CA PHE A 102 5.23 18.79 -2.88
C PHE A 102 5.81 18.64 -1.48
N SER A 103 5.71 17.46 -0.86
CA SER A 103 6.23 17.21 0.48
C SER A 103 7.75 17.03 0.49
N THR A 104 8.28 16.43 -0.56
CA THR A 104 9.72 16.16 -0.72
C THR A 104 10.39 17.07 -1.76
N ALA A 105 9.59 17.92 -2.44
CA ALA A 105 10.02 18.75 -3.57
C ALA A 105 10.72 17.92 -4.67
N SER A 106 10.31 16.66 -4.85
CA SER A 106 10.86 15.75 -5.84
C SER A 106 9.84 15.44 -6.95
N TYR A 107 10.34 15.25 -8.17
CA TYR A 107 9.53 14.83 -9.30
C TYR A 107 9.69 13.32 -9.50
N HIS A 108 8.58 12.61 -9.66
CA HIS A 108 8.62 11.18 -9.92
C HIS A 108 7.62 10.78 -11.00
N TYR A 109 7.92 9.68 -11.64
CA TYR A 109 7.07 9.03 -12.62
C TYR A 109 6.45 7.78 -12.00
N HIS A 110 5.18 7.53 -12.27
CA HIS A 110 4.48 6.38 -11.72
C HIS A 110 3.60 5.70 -12.76
N GLY A 111 3.44 4.39 -12.58
CA GLY A 111 2.52 3.56 -13.34
C GLY A 111 2.10 2.36 -12.51
N ASP A 112 0.96 1.82 -12.83
CA ASP A 112 0.37 0.73 -12.06
C ASP A 112 0.47 -0.57 -12.86
N ILE A 113 0.83 -1.66 -12.17
CA ILE A 113 0.94 -3.02 -12.72
C ILE A 113 0.12 -3.99 -11.87
N ASN A 114 -0.48 -4.99 -12.49
CA ASN A 114 -1.04 -6.13 -11.78
C ASN A 114 -0.08 -7.30 -11.90
N ILE A 115 0.57 -7.64 -10.78
CA ILE A 115 1.55 -8.73 -10.70
C ILE A 115 0.78 -10.02 -10.38
N ASP A 116 0.94 -11.04 -11.20
CA ASP A 116 0.16 -12.29 -11.11
C ASP A 116 0.84 -13.40 -10.32
N GLN A 117 2.17 -13.30 -10.12
CA GLN A 117 2.94 -14.36 -9.44
C GLN A 117 4.04 -13.79 -8.55
N ASN A 118 4.35 -14.52 -7.48
CA ASN A 118 5.48 -14.22 -6.59
C ASN A 118 6.81 -14.64 -7.21
N GLY A 119 7.90 -14.24 -6.59
CA GLY A 119 9.26 -14.59 -6.96
C GLY A 119 10.10 -13.41 -7.44
N LYS A 120 11.22 -13.72 -8.09
CA LYS A 120 12.17 -12.70 -8.56
C LYS A 120 11.71 -12.12 -9.88
N TRP A 121 11.39 -10.84 -9.86
CA TRP A 121 11.05 -10.06 -11.03
C TRP A 121 12.21 -9.15 -11.41
N GLU A 122 12.38 -8.95 -12.70
CA GLU A 122 13.28 -7.93 -13.26
C GLU A 122 12.44 -6.83 -13.91
N PHE A 123 12.71 -5.59 -13.50
CA PHE A 123 12.06 -4.39 -14.03
C PHE A 123 13.07 -3.59 -14.82
N LEU A 124 12.87 -3.46 -16.11
CA LEU A 124 13.72 -2.70 -17.00
C LEU A 124 13.13 -1.30 -17.19
N VAL A 125 13.74 -0.31 -16.58
CA VAL A 125 13.35 1.09 -16.75
C VAL A 125 13.98 1.62 -18.03
N MET A 126 13.12 2.03 -18.96
CA MET A 126 13.51 2.50 -20.29
C MET A 126 13.11 3.96 -20.46
N PHE A 127 14.03 4.79 -20.94
CA PHE A 127 13.79 6.18 -21.28
C PHE A 127 14.69 6.59 -22.43
N GLU A 128 14.32 7.67 -23.12
CA GLU A 128 15.06 8.20 -24.24
C GLU A 128 15.79 9.48 -23.83
N VAL A 129 17.07 9.55 -24.13
CA VAL A 129 17.88 10.72 -23.88
C VAL A 129 18.57 11.12 -25.19
N ASP A 130 18.28 12.30 -25.67
CA ASP A 130 18.70 12.80 -26.98
C ASP A 130 18.20 11.89 -28.12
N ILE A 131 18.99 10.93 -28.54
CA ILE A 131 18.65 9.94 -29.60
C ILE A 131 18.94 8.52 -29.07
N LEU A 132 19.41 8.39 -27.83
CA LEU A 132 19.83 7.14 -27.26
C LEU A 132 18.75 6.56 -26.35
N GLN A 133 18.29 5.35 -26.63
CA GLN A 133 17.43 4.61 -25.73
C GLN A 133 18.27 3.98 -24.63
N VAL A 134 18.01 4.38 -23.39
CA VAL A 134 18.67 3.87 -22.17
C VAL A 134 17.75 2.86 -21.52
N SER A 135 18.32 1.75 -21.04
CA SER A 135 17.59 0.76 -20.26
C SER A 135 18.38 0.35 -19.02
N VAL A 136 17.78 0.45 -17.85
CA VAL A 136 18.40 0.16 -16.57
C VAL A 136 17.60 -0.92 -15.85
N PRO A 137 18.23 -2.10 -15.59
CA PRO A 137 17.55 -3.21 -14.92
C PRO A 137 17.52 -3.01 -13.40
N PHE A 138 16.38 -3.32 -12.78
CA PHE A 138 16.19 -3.42 -11.34
C PHE A 138 15.61 -4.79 -11.00
N GLN A 139 15.95 -5.33 -9.85
CA GLN A 139 15.43 -6.63 -9.41
C GLN A 139 14.63 -6.45 -8.13
N SER A 140 13.49 -7.12 -8.05
CA SER A 140 12.67 -7.11 -6.86
C SER A 140 12.08 -8.48 -6.58
N ASP A 141 12.01 -8.82 -5.30
CA ASP A 141 11.42 -10.08 -4.83
C ASP A 141 9.95 -9.84 -4.48
N VAL A 142 9.08 -10.25 -5.38
CA VAL A 142 7.62 -10.12 -5.21
C VAL A 142 7.13 -11.15 -4.20
N LYS A 143 6.44 -10.66 -3.16
CA LYS A 143 5.87 -11.48 -2.10
C LYS A 143 4.42 -11.86 -2.39
N ASP A 144 3.96 -12.95 -1.77
CA ASP A 144 2.54 -13.27 -1.76
C ASP A 144 1.72 -12.20 -1.04
N SER A 145 0.51 -11.97 -1.52
CA SER A 145 -0.44 -11.12 -0.82
C SER A 145 -0.99 -11.87 0.39
N ASN A 146 -0.73 -11.36 1.59
CA ASN A 146 -1.28 -11.94 2.81
C ASN A 146 -2.68 -11.39 3.07
N ILE A 147 -3.71 -12.22 2.83
CA ILE A 147 -5.12 -11.86 3.05
C ILE A 147 -5.58 -12.07 4.51
N PHE A 148 -4.79 -12.75 5.34
CA PHE A 148 -5.15 -13.09 6.73
C PHE A 148 -5.49 -11.86 7.59
N PRO A 149 -4.74 -10.75 7.58
CA PRO A 149 -5.09 -9.56 8.36
C PRO A 149 -6.47 -9.01 8.02
N GLY A 150 -6.84 -9.00 6.74
CA GLY A 150 -8.17 -8.54 6.28
C GLY A 150 -9.30 -9.44 6.79
N ILE A 151 -9.12 -10.76 6.75
CA ILE A 151 -10.10 -11.73 7.26
C ILE A 151 -10.27 -11.56 8.76
N ILE A 152 -9.18 -11.48 9.51
CA ILE A 152 -9.22 -11.34 10.98
C ILE A 152 -9.92 -10.03 11.36
N SER A 153 -9.59 -8.91 10.73
CA SER A 153 -10.22 -7.61 11.02
C SER A 153 -11.73 -7.63 10.72
N THR A 154 -12.15 -8.31 9.65
CA THR A 154 -13.57 -8.48 9.30
C THR A 154 -14.32 -9.30 10.35
N ILE A 155 -13.75 -10.41 10.82
CA ILE A 155 -14.32 -11.24 11.87
C ILE A 155 -14.49 -10.44 13.17
N ILE A 156 -13.46 -9.67 13.54
CA ILE A 156 -13.50 -8.83 14.75
C ILE A 156 -14.60 -7.77 14.61
N LEU A 157 -14.72 -7.11 13.48
CA LEU A 157 -15.75 -6.10 13.22
C LEU A 157 -17.16 -6.70 13.33
N ILE A 158 -17.40 -7.84 12.70
CA ILE A 158 -18.70 -8.53 12.77
C ILE A 158 -19.02 -8.91 14.22
N SER A 159 -18.05 -9.47 14.96
CA SER A 159 -18.23 -9.83 16.37
C SER A 159 -18.61 -8.61 17.22
N PHE A 160 -18.00 -7.47 16.97
CA PHE A 160 -18.28 -6.21 17.66
C PHE A 160 -19.72 -5.73 17.39
N ILE A 161 -20.18 -5.77 16.12
CA ILE A 161 -21.54 -5.42 15.73
C ILE A 161 -22.56 -6.33 16.43
N VAL A 162 -22.29 -7.64 16.50
CA VAL A 162 -23.16 -8.61 17.17
C VAL A 162 -23.27 -8.31 18.68
N ILE A 163 -22.15 -8.01 19.34
CA ILE A 163 -22.15 -7.65 20.78
C ILE A 163 -22.98 -6.40 21.03
N ILE A 164 -22.84 -5.37 20.19
CA ILE A 164 -23.63 -4.12 20.30
C ILE A 164 -25.13 -4.44 20.12
N ALA A 165 -25.49 -5.22 19.12
CA ALA A 165 -26.89 -5.57 18.85
C ALA A 165 -27.55 -6.30 20.04
N PHE A 166 -26.84 -7.27 20.64
CA PHE A 166 -27.32 -7.95 21.84
C PHE A 166 -27.41 -7.03 23.05
N SER A 167 -26.46 -6.13 23.24
CA SER A 167 -26.47 -5.14 24.32
C SER A 167 -27.65 -4.19 24.21
N LEU A 168 -27.94 -3.67 23.00
CA LEU A 168 -29.09 -2.81 22.74
C LEU A 168 -30.42 -3.53 22.97
N ARG A 169 -30.53 -4.79 22.49
CA ARG A 169 -31.73 -5.59 22.70
C ARG A 169 -32.01 -5.81 24.21
N GLY A 170 -30.98 -6.13 24.99
CA GLY A 170 -31.11 -6.28 26.45
C GLY A 170 -31.53 -4.97 27.15
N PHE A 171 -31.01 -3.83 26.72
CA PHE A 171 -31.38 -2.53 27.26
C PHE A 171 -32.83 -2.18 26.96
N ILE A 172 -33.29 -2.37 25.72
CA ILE A 172 -34.67 -2.11 25.28
C ILE A 172 -35.65 -3.01 26.02
N SER A 173 -35.37 -4.31 26.11
CA SER A 173 -36.22 -5.28 26.81
C SER A 173 -36.41 -4.90 28.29
N ASN A 174 -35.35 -4.56 29.01
CA ASN A 174 -35.44 -4.17 30.42
C ASN A 174 -36.22 -2.84 30.61
N LYS A 175 -36.16 -1.91 29.67
CA LYS A 175 -36.86 -0.64 29.75
C LYS A 175 -38.39 -0.80 29.56
N PHE A 176 -38.81 -1.78 28.76
CA PHE A 176 -40.23 -2.05 28.52
C PHE A 176 -40.86 -2.89 29.64
N MET A 177 -40.12 -3.83 30.25
CA MET A 177 -40.65 -4.65 31.37
C MET A 177 -40.85 -3.84 32.65
N ASN A 178 -40.08 -2.79 32.92
CA ASN A 178 -40.23 -1.94 34.10
C ASN A 178 -41.33 -0.86 33.96
N LYS A 179 -42.09 -0.85 32.87
CA LYS A 179 -43.14 0.13 32.60
C LYS A 179 -44.59 -0.41 32.74
N THR A 180 -44.80 -1.58 33.36
CA THR A 180 -46.15 -2.01 33.77
C THR A 180 -46.47 -1.35 35.10
N PRO A 181 -47.38 -0.31 35.14
CA PRO A 181 -47.89 0.23 36.38
C PRO A 181 -48.92 -0.71 36.98
N ASN A 182 -48.88 -0.91 38.29
CA ASN A 182 -49.99 -1.43 39.09
C ASN A 182 -51.23 -0.53 38.91
#